data_2d1cddcf0c6473f8f1a69ae743411370
#
_entry.id   2d1cddcf0c6473f8f1a69ae743411370
#
_cell.length_a   1.000
_cell.length_b   1.000
_cell.length_c   1.000
_cell.angle_alpha   90.00
_cell.angle_beta   90.00
_cell.angle_gamma   90.00
#
_symmetry.space_group_name_H-M   'P 1'
#
loop_
_entity.id
_entity.type
_entity.pdbx_description
1 polymer ?
#
loop_
_entity_poly.entity_id
_entity_poly.type
_entity_poly.pdbx_seq_one_letter_code
_entity_poly.pdbx_strand_id
1 'polypeptide(L)'
;MKIILVLMTSLLLTVTGFAQEAKTTVAVGFKIRNLGMNVDGHFDKTSITTNFTYQDITQWVLSGHVVVNTINTDNEKRDTHLNSDDYFDSTSYPEIRIKATKFKKIAENNYDVTLNLTIKKTTKSMTVPMEIINSNNSLNLKAYFEINRLDFEVGESSFVMSNTVKINISYTLKKE
;
A
#
# COMPACT_ATOMS: atom_id res chain seq x y z
N MET A 1 68.37 -17.14 35.56
CA MET A 1 66.93 -17.17 35.81
C MET A 1 66.24 -16.39 34.63
N LYS A 2 65.73 -17.10 33.61
CA LYS A 2 65.17 -16.50 32.41
C LYS A 2 63.67 -16.44 32.59
N ILE A 3 63.10 -15.24 32.62
CA ILE A 3 61.67 -14.99 32.68
C ILE A 3 61.14 -15.02 31.25
N ILE A 4 60.30 -16.03 30.94
CA ILE A 4 59.55 -16.14 29.66
C ILE A 4 58.27 -15.36 29.82
N LEU A 5 58.14 -14.22 29.09
CA LEU A 5 56.93 -13.42 29.00
C LEU A 5 56.03 -14.02 27.91
N VAL A 6 54.96 -14.71 28.35
CA VAL A 6 53.96 -15.22 27.41
C VAL A 6 52.96 -14.10 27.08
N LEU A 7 53.06 -13.57 25.86
CA LEU A 7 52.06 -12.63 25.31
C LEU A 7 50.83 -13.42 24.88
N MET A 8 49.75 -13.29 25.63
CA MET A 8 48.45 -13.84 25.31
C MET A 8 47.70 -12.83 24.42
N THR A 9 47.78 -12.99 23.08
CA THR A 9 46.99 -12.20 22.13
C THR A 9 45.55 -12.70 22.10
N SER A 10 44.62 -11.98 22.74
CA SER A 10 43.21 -12.23 22.64
C SER A 10 42.69 -11.75 21.28
N LEU A 11 42.35 -12.71 20.40
CA LEU A 11 41.70 -12.45 19.14
C LEU A 11 40.20 -12.12 19.40
N LEU A 12 39.85 -10.84 19.40
CA LEU A 12 38.44 -10.40 19.40
C LEU A 12 37.83 -10.72 18.03
N LEU A 13 37.03 -11.79 17.96
CA LEU A 13 36.14 -12.02 16.84
C LEU A 13 34.96 -11.04 16.94
N THR A 14 35.01 -9.96 16.16
CA THR A 14 33.81 -9.10 15.93
C THR A 14 32.85 -9.83 14.99
N VAL A 15 31.81 -10.43 15.57
CA VAL A 15 30.68 -10.95 14.77
C VAL A 15 29.90 -9.73 14.27
N THR A 16 30.13 -9.32 13.02
CA THR A 16 29.24 -8.37 12.34
C THR A 16 27.98 -9.13 11.96
N GLY A 17 26.95 -9.04 12.81
CA GLY A 17 25.60 -9.51 12.47
C GLY A 17 25.08 -8.65 11.33
N PHE A 18 24.97 -9.21 10.14
CA PHE A 18 24.17 -8.60 9.06
C PHE A 18 22.71 -8.69 9.48
N ALA A 19 22.15 -7.59 9.98
CA ALA A 19 20.69 -7.47 10.11
C ALA A 19 20.13 -7.46 8.68
N GLN A 20 19.51 -8.56 8.28
CA GLN A 20 18.81 -8.63 7.00
C GLN A 20 17.53 -7.79 7.13
N GLU A 21 17.42 -6.71 6.35
CA GLU A 21 16.21 -5.87 6.38
C GLU A 21 14.99 -6.68 5.93
N ALA A 22 13.93 -6.66 6.73
CA ALA A 22 12.66 -7.28 6.38
C ALA A 22 12.15 -6.75 5.03
N LYS A 23 12.10 -7.62 4.01
CA LYS A 23 11.75 -7.21 2.65
C LYS A 23 10.24 -6.98 2.52
N THR A 24 9.86 -5.72 2.41
CA THR A 24 8.47 -5.29 2.15
C THR A 24 8.26 -5.01 0.67
N THR A 25 7.16 -5.51 0.12
CA THR A 25 6.70 -5.19 -1.24
C THR A 25 5.27 -4.70 -1.16
N VAL A 26 5.00 -3.54 -1.76
CA VAL A 26 3.67 -2.93 -1.84
C VAL A 26 3.38 -2.63 -3.30
N ALA A 27 2.20 -2.99 -3.77
CA ALA A 27 1.71 -2.58 -5.07
C ALA A 27 0.26 -2.11 -4.96
N VAL A 28 -0.02 -0.94 -5.52
CA VAL A 28 -1.36 -0.36 -5.63
C VAL A 28 -1.61 -0.07 -7.10
N GLY A 29 -2.48 -0.85 -7.71
CA GLY A 29 -2.88 -0.72 -9.10
C GLY A 29 -4.34 -0.33 -9.23
N PHE A 30 -4.68 0.18 -10.38
CA PHE A 30 -6.06 0.50 -10.76
C PHE A 30 -6.33 0.15 -12.22
N LYS A 31 -7.61 0.00 -12.53
CA LYS A 31 -8.11 -0.22 -13.88
C LYS A 31 -9.36 0.59 -14.11
N ILE A 32 -9.41 1.31 -15.23
CA ILE A 32 -10.59 2.07 -15.67
C ILE A 32 -10.87 1.78 -17.14
N ARG A 33 -12.15 1.80 -17.54
CA ARG A 33 -12.52 1.71 -18.95
C ARG A 33 -12.62 3.10 -19.55
N ASN A 34 -11.91 3.34 -20.68
CA ASN A 34 -11.95 4.59 -21.43
C ASN A 34 -12.00 4.29 -22.94
N LEU A 35 -12.91 4.93 -23.66
CA LEU A 35 -13.13 4.68 -25.10
C LEU A 35 -13.32 3.19 -25.43
N GLY A 36 -14.00 2.44 -24.54
CA GLY A 36 -14.22 1.00 -24.71
C GLY A 36 -13.04 0.09 -24.37
N MET A 37 -11.84 0.65 -24.11
CA MET A 37 -10.62 -0.08 -23.75
C MET A 37 -10.35 -0.01 -22.25
N ASN A 38 -9.71 -1.01 -21.72
CA ASN A 38 -9.18 -0.95 -20.35
C ASN A 38 -7.87 -0.16 -20.34
N VAL A 39 -7.76 0.75 -19.40
CA VAL A 39 -6.53 1.45 -19.04
C VAL A 39 -6.13 0.96 -17.66
N ASP A 40 -4.99 0.32 -17.58
CA ASP A 40 -4.35 -0.08 -16.32
C ASP A 40 -3.38 1.03 -15.88
N GLY A 41 -3.17 1.14 -14.58
CA GLY A 41 -2.18 2.02 -14.01
C GLY A 41 -1.82 1.61 -12.59
N HIS A 42 -0.76 2.21 -12.07
CA HIS A 42 -0.26 2.00 -10.71
C HIS A 42 0.40 3.26 -10.16
N PHE A 43 0.80 3.20 -8.90
CA PHE A 43 1.61 4.25 -8.29
C PHE A 43 2.98 3.66 -7.91
N ASP A 44 4.06 4.31 -8.34
CA ASP A 44 5.42 3.83 -8.08
C ASP A 44 5.83 3.99 -6.61
N LYS A 45 5.31 5.03 -5.93
CA LYS A 45 5.59 5.29 -4.52
C LYS A 45 4.36 5.00 -3.68
N THR A 46 4.42 3.88 -2.96
CA THR A 46 3.34 3.39 -2.12
C THR A 46 3.88 2.99 -0.75
N SER A 47 3.07 3.15 0.29
CA SER A 47 3.40 2.73 1.65
C SER A 47 2.18 2.12 2.34
N ILE A 48 2.40 1.04 3.09
CA ILE A 48 1.41 0.43 3.98
C ILE A 48 2.07 0.18 5.32
N THR A 49 1.39 0.61 6.38
CA THR A 49 1.74 0.32 7.77
C THR A 49 0.68 -0.58 8.37
N THR A 50 1.09 -1.69 8.94
CA THR A 50 0.20 -2.66 9.57
C THR A 50 0.71 -3.08 10.93
N ASN A 51 -0.24 -3.58 11.75
CA ASN A 51 0.03 -4.15 13.05
C ASN A 51 -0.92 -5.35 13.27
N PHE A 52 -0.70 -6.43 12.53
CA PHE A 52 -1.51 -7.67 12.61
C PHE A 52 -0.88 -8.72 13.52
N THR A 53 -0.05 -8.30 14.48
CA THR A 53 0.63 -9.20 15.42
C THR A 53 -0.25 -9.59 16.62
N TYR A 54 -1.28 -8.81 16.89
CA TYR A 54 -2.19 -9.08 18.00
C TYR A 54 -3.20 -10.17 17.66
N GLN A 55 -3.50 -11.03 18.64
CA GLN A 55 -4.58 -12.03 18.52
C GLN A 55 -5.96 -11.36 18.47
N ASP A 56 -6.10 -10.23 19.16
CA ASP A 56 -7.31 -9.42 19.16
C ASP A 56 -7.35 -8.51 17.94
N ILE A 57 -8.25 -8.81 16.99
CA ILE A 57 -8.42 -8.04 15.76
C ILE A 57 -8.90 -6.59 15.99
N THR A 58 -9.42 -6.27 17.19
CA THR A 58 -9.82 -4.90 17.53
C THR A 58 -8.63 -3.97 17.72
N GLN A 59 -7.43 -4.53 17.94
CA GLN A 59 -6.17 -3.81 18.07
C GLN A 59 -5.41 -3.70 16.74
N TRP A 60 -5.92 -4.30 15.68
CA TRP A 60 -5.27 -4.25 14.38
C TRP A 60 -5.27 -2.84 13.80
N VAL A 61 -4.16 -2.48 13.20
CA VAL A 61 -3.94 -1.21 12.51
C VAL A 61 -3.61 -1.50 11.06
N LEU A 62 -4.24 -0.77 10.16
CA LEU A 62 -3.90 -0.71 8.74
C LEU A 62 -4.07 0.74 8.28
N SER A 63 -2.99 1.31 7.78
CA SER A 63 -3.00 2.57 7.07
C SER A 63 -2.06 2.51 5.88
N GLY A 64 -2.30 3.33 4.89
CA GLY A 64 -1.43 3.40 3.73
C GLY A 64 -1.65 4.68 2.94
N HIS A 65 -0.68 5.00 2.11
CA HIS A 65 -0.79 6.09 1.16
C HIS A 65 -0.05 5.76 -0.14
N VAL A 66 -0.44 6.45 -1.18
CA VAL A 66 0.28 6.52 -2.44
C VAL A 66 0.65 7.97 -2.73
N VAL A 67 1.80 8.20 -3.35
CA VAL A 67 2.23 9.53 -3.80
C VAL A 67 1.66 9.78 -5.19
N VAL A 68 0.74 10.73 -5.32
CA VAL A 68 -0.09 10.94 -6.52
C VAL A 68 0.74 11.21 -7.77
N ASN A 69 1.78 12.05 -7.68
CA ASN A 69 2.61 12.40 -8.84
C ASN A 69 3.49 11.25 -9.36
N THR A 70 3.38 10.08 -8.75
CA THR A 70 4.03 8.84 -9.21
C THR A 70 3.06 7.90 -9.94
N ILE A 71 1.90 8.41 -10.34
CA ILE A 71 0.95 7.67 -11.17
C ILE A 71 1.59 7.31 -12.51
N ASN A 72 1.45 6.07 -12.90
CA ASN A 72 2.02 5.54 -14.11
C ASN A 72 0.97 4.68 -14.83
N THR A 73 0.67 5.04 -16.07
CA THR A 73 -0.27 4.33 -16.94
C THR A 73 0.38 3.93 -18.26
N ASP A 74 1.73 3.90 -18.31
CA ASP A 74 2.53 3.67 -19.53
C ASP A 74 2.26 4.71 -20.64
N ASN A 75 1.87 5.94 -20.24
CA ASN A 75 1.62 7.06 -21.16
C ASN A 75 1.86 8.41 -20.47
N GLU A 76 2.99 9.04 -20.73
CA GLU A 76 3.42 10.30 -20.08
C GLU A 76 2.41 11.45 -20.26
N LYS A 77 1.76 11.57 -21.44
CA LYS A 77 0.76 12.62 -21.66
C LYS A 77 -0.47 12.42 -20.78
N ARG A 78 -0.91 11.18 -20.64
CA ARG A 78 -2.02 10.83 -19.75
C ARG A 78 -1.63 11.04 -18.29
N ASP A 79 -0.45 10.62 -17.89
CA ASP A 79 0.04 10.77 -16.52
C ASP A 79 0.19 12.25 -16.13
N THR A 80 0.69 13.09 -17.03
CA THR A 80 0.71 14.55 -16.84
C THR A 80 -0.70 15.11 -16.66
N HIS A 81 -1.67 14.69 -17.49
CA HIS A 81 -3.06 15.15 -17.40
C HIS A 81 -3.73 14.65 -16.11
N LEU A 82 -3.47 13.41 -15.69
CA LEU A 82 -3.98 12.88 -14.41
C LEU A 82 -3.45 13.65 -13.19
N ASN A 83 -2.26 14.23 -13.29
CA ASN A 83 -1.67 15.05 -12.22
C ASN A 83 -2.20 16.49 -12.16
N SER A 84 -2.90 16.96 -13.22
CA SER A 84 -3.45 18.32 -13.28
C SER A 84 -4.62 18.53 -12.32
N ASP A 85 -5.04 19.79 -12.16
CA ASP A 85 -6.17 20.23 -11.33
C ASP A 85 -7.52 19.67 -11.83
N ASP A 86 -7.65 19.36 -13.12
CA ASP A 86 -8.82 18.68 -13.68
C ASP A 86 -9.04 17.28 -13.08
N TYR A 87 -7.98 16.62 -12.60
CA TYR A 87 -8.05 15.27 -12.03
C TYR A 87 -7.59 15.23 -10.57
N PHE A 88 -6.36 14.82 -10.32
CA PHE A 88 -5.89 14.59 -8.95
C PHE A 88 -5.37 15.85 -8.27
N ASP A 89 -4.98 16.89 -9.04
CA ASP A 89 -4.33 18.08 -8.50
C ASP A 89 -3.19 17.70 -7.54
N SER A 90 -2.20 16.98 -8.07
CA SER A 90 -1.13 16.38 -7.28
C SER A 90 -0.27 17.39 -6.53
N THR A 91 -0.31 18.67 -6.93
CA THR A 91 0.37 19.77 -6.24
C THR A 91 -0.34 20.13 -4.94
N SER A 92 -1.68 20.25 -4.97
CA SER A 92 -2.49 20.58 -3.79
C SER A 92 -2.76 19.33 -2.93
N TYR A 93 -2.86 18.16 -3.56
CA TYR A 93 -3.21 16.87 -2.91
C TYR A 93 -2.17 15.80 -3.26
N PRO A 94 -0.98 15.86 -2.66
CA PRO A 94 0.14 14.99 -3.05
C PRO A 94 -0.05 13.52 -2.72
N GLU A 95 -1.04 13.15 -1.91
CA GLU A 95 -1.26 11.78 -1.46
C GLU A 95 -2.73 11.36 -1.50
N ILE A 96 -2.96 10.10 -1.85
CA ILE A 96 -4.20 9.37 -1.57
C ILE A 96 -3.94 8.49 -0.36
N ARG A 97 -4.87 8.49 0.61
CA ARG A 97 -4.68 7.80 1.90
C ARG A 97 -5.81 6.85 2.21
N ILE A 98 -5.45 5.74 2.87
CA ILE A 98 -6.41 4.84 3.50
C ILE A 98 -6.12 4.71 4.99
N LYS A 99 -7.17 4.53 5.80
CA LYS A 99 -7.06 4.20 7.22
C LYS A 99 -8.20 3.27 7.62
N ALA A 100 -7.87 2.05 8.02
CA ALA A 100 -8.87 1.12 8.56
C ALA A 100 -9.40 1.61 9.91
N THR A 101 -10.69 1.41 10.11
CA THR A 101 -11.40 1.77 11.35
C THR A 101 -12.00 0.55 12.04
N LYS A 102 -12.24 -0.54 11.28
CA LYS A 102 -12.82 -1.77 11.82
C LYS A 102 -12.43 -2.97 10.98
N PHE A 103 -12.16 -4.08 11.64
CA PHE A 103 -11.97 -5.39 11.04
C PHE A 103 -13.07 -6.33 11.53
N LYS A 104 -13.65 -7.10 10.60
CA LYS A 104 -14.62 -8.14 10.89
C LYS A 104 -14.20 -9.42 10.18
N LYS A 105 -13.86 -10.45 10.94
CA LYS A 105 -13.52 -11.76 10.36
C LYS A 105 -14.77 -12.41 9.76
N ILE A 106 -14.67 -12.84 8.49
CA ILE A 106 -15.77 -13.49 7.75
C ILE A 106 -15.49 -14.99 7.60
N ALA A 107 -14.24 -15.34 7.30
CA ALA A 107 -13.77 -16.71 7.18
C ALA A 107 -12.29 -16.79 7.57
N GLU A 108 -11.67 -17.95 7.44
CA GLU A 108 -10.23 -18.06 7.60
C GLU A 108 -9.53 -17.16 6.56
N ASN A 109 -8.63 -16.28 7.06
CA ASN A 109 -7.90 -15.29 6.27
C ASN A 109 -8.73 -14.24 5.51
N ASN A 110 -10.07 -14.26 5.63
CA ASN A 110 -10.96 -13.33 4.94
C ASN A 110 -11.63 -12.39 5.94
N TYR A 111 -11.56 -11.09 5.65
CA TYR A 111 -12.04 -10.02 6.52
C TYR A 111 -12.82 -8.99 5.71
N ASP A 112 -13.91 -8.48 6.28
CA ASP A 112 -14.51 -7.21 5.88
C ASP A 112 -13.81 -6.09 6.66
N VAL A 113 -13.13 -5.21 5.96
CA VAL A 113 -12.40 -4.09 6.57
C VAL A 113 -13.11 -2.80 6.25
N THR A 114 -13.66 -2.14 7.27
CA THR A 114 -14.18 -0.77 7.12
C THR A 114 -13.00 0.18 7.17
N LEU A 115 -12.85 0.99 6.12
CA LEU A 115 -11.77 1.97 6.01
C LEU A 115 -12.28 3.33 5.52
N ASN A 116 -11.56 4.36 5.85
CA ASN A 116 -11.68 5.69 5.28
C ASN A 116 -10.70 5.81 4.12
N LEU A 117 -11.22 6.10 2.93
CA LEU A 117 -10.44 6.44 1.74
C LEU A 117 -10.51 7.95 1.54
N THR A 118 -9.34 8.60 1.48
CA THR A 118 -9.22 10.03 1.21
C THR A 118 -8.54 10.25 -0.13
N ILE A 119 -9.23 10.92 -1.04
CA ILE A 119 -8.71 11.37 -2.33
C ILE A 119 -9.02 12.87 -2.44
N LYS A 120 -8.03 13.67 -2.78
CA LYS A 120 -8.12 15.14 -2.73
C LYS A 120 -8.62 15.60 -1.34
N LYS A 121 -9.65 16.43 -1.28
CA LYS A 121 -10.27 16.92 -0.04
C LYS A 121 -11.35 15.98 0.51
N THR A 122 -11.75 14.94 -0.22
CA THR A 122 -12.92 14.11 0.10
C THR A 122 -12.50 12.81 0.78
N THR A 123 -13.12 12.52 1.92
CA THR A 123 -12.98 11.25 2.64
C THR A 123 -14.29 10.50 2.64
N LYS A 124 -14.28 9.23 2.23
CA LYS A 124 -15.43 8.32 2.28
C LYS A 124 -15.11 7.07 3.07
N SER A 125 -16.05 6.65 3.91
CA SER A 125 -15.99 5.36 4.59
C SER A 125 -16.59 4.28 3.72
N MET A 126 -15.89 3.15 3.62
CA MET A 126 -16.34 2.00 2.84
C MET A 126 -15.89 0.70 3.48
N THR A 127 -16.60 -0.40 3.17
CA THR A 127 -16.18 -1.74 3.60
C THR A 127 -15.61 -2.49 2.40
N VAL A 128 -14.39 -2.99 2.56
CA VAL A 128 -13.61 -3.66 1.52
C VAL A 128 -13.30 -5.08 1.95
N PRO A 129 -13.57 -6.10 1.12
CA PRO A 129 -13.11 -7.45 1.38
C PRO A 129 -11.58 -7.52 1.25
N MET A 130 -10.94 -8.11 2.25
CA MET A 130 -9.48 -8.30 2.29
C MET A 130 -9.14 -9.73 2.65
N GLU A 131 -8.17 -10.29 1.95
CA GLU A 131 -7.47 -11.50 2.35
C GLU A 131 -6.22 -11.09 3.14
N ILE A 132 -6.09 -11.58 4.38
CA ILE A 132 -4.95 -11.29 5.26
C ILE A 132 -4.41 -12.63 5.76
N ILE A 133 -3.25 -13.02 5.25
CA ILE A 133 -2.54 -14.25 5.62
C ILE A 133 -1.32 -13.86 6.45
N ASN A 134 -1.39 -14.14 7.74
CA ASN A 134 -0.31 -13.88 8.69
C ASN A 134 0.31 -15.20 9.16
N SER A 135 1.46 -15.56 8.61
CA SER A 135 2.24 -16.74 8.95
C SER A 135 3.50 -16.39 9.74
N ASN A 136 4.24 -17.39 10.18
CA ASN A 136 5.52 -17.18 10.86
C ASN A 136 6.52 -16.44 9.96
N ASN A 137 6.51 -16.71 8.65
CA ASN A 137 7.54 -16.24 7.72
C ASN A 137 7.09 -15.05 6.87
N SER A 138 5.79 -14.73 6.84
CA SER A 138 5.29 -13.63 6.01
C SER A 138 3.94 -13.10 6.48
N LEU A 139 3.68 -11.84 6.14
CA LEU A 139 2.37 -11.23 6.18
C LEU A 139 2.00 -10.85 4.74
N ASN A 140 0.88 -11.38 4.25
CA ASN A 140 0.35 -11.05 2.93
C ASN A 140 -1.04 -10.42 3.10
N LEU A 141 -1.28 -9.33 2.38
CA LEU A 141 -2.59 -8.68 2.30
C LEU A 141 -2.94 -8.51 0.82
N LYS A 142 -4.18 -8.83 0.48
CA LYS A 142 -4.75 -8.53 -0.83
C LYS A 142 -6.13 -7.92 -0.66
N ALA A 143 -6.41 -6.90 -1.46
CA ALA A 143 -7.73 -6.28 -1.53
C ALA A 143 -8.08 -5.98 -2.98
N TYR A 144 -9.34 -6.19 -3.33
CA TYR A 144 -9.92 -5.81 -4.59
C TYR A 144 -11.27 -5.16 -4.35
N PHE A 145 -11.48 -3.95 -4.86
CA PHE A 145 -12.71 -3.19 -4.70
C PHE A 145 -12.90 -2.17 -5.82
N GLU A 146 -14.07 -1.58 -5.87
CA GLU A 146 -14.42 -0.56 -6.85
C GLU A 146 -14.78 0.75 -6.15
N ILE A 147 -14.46 1.87 -6.80
CA ILE A 147 -14.86 3.21 -6.36
C ILE A 147 -15.48 3.96 -7.54
N ASN A 148 -16.32 4.94 -7.23
CA ASN A 148 -16.74 5.93 -8.20
C ASN A 148 -15.81 7.15 -8.09
N ARG A 149 -15.05 7.45 -9.15
CA ARG A 149 -14.09 8.57 -9.18
C ARG A 149 -14.75 9.93 -8.96
N LEU A 150 -16.00 10.10 -9.41
CA LEU A 150 -16.74 11.35 -9.27
C LEU A 150 -17.10 11.65 -7.81
N ASP A 151 -17.20 10.60 -6.98
CA ASP A 151 -17.38 10.74 -5.53
C ASP A 151 -16.25 11.47 -4.83
N PHE A 152 -15.11 11.60 -5.50
CA PHE A 152 -13.90 12.25 -5.01
C PHE A 152 -13.47 13.42 -5.89
N GLU A 153 -14.34 13.88 -6.79
CA GLU A 153 -14.06 14.99 -7.71
C GLU A 153 -12.79 14.74 -8.56
N VAL A 154 -12.58 13.50 -9.04
CA VAL A 154 -11.49 13.16 -9.94
C VAL A 154 -12.00 13.15 -11.37
N GLY A 155 -11.71 14.26 -12.09
CA GLY A 155 -12.23 14.52 -13.43
C GLY A 155 -13.75 14.72 -13.45
N GLU A 156 -14.28 15.03 -14.61
CA GLU A 156 -15.71 15.26 -14.84
C GLU A 156 -16.43 14.01 -15.37
N SER A 157 -17.77 14.04 -15.35
CA SER A 157 -18.60 13.01 -15.98
C SER A 157 -18.35 12.96 -17.49
N SER A 158 -18.23 11.75 -18.03
CA SER A 158 -17.88 11.54 -19.44
C SER A 158 -18.65 10.35 -20.02
N PHE A 159 -19.10 10.46 -21.28
CA PHE A 159 -19.72 9.35 -21.98
C PHE A 159 -18.72 8.26 -22.41
N VAL A 160 -17.43 8.58 -22.46
CA VAL A 160 -16.39 7.67 -22.95
C VAL A 160 -15.52 7.08 -21.84
N MET A 161 -15.49 7.71 -20.67
CA MET A 161 -14.70 7.25 -19.53
C MET A 161 -15.62 6.78 -18.39
N SER A 162 -15.42 5.58 -17.93
CA SER A 162 -16.16 5.00 -16.79
C SER A 162 -16.00 5.85 -15.54
N ASN A 163 -17.07 5.95 -14.75
CA ASN A 163 -16.99 6.50 -13.40
C ASN A 163 -16.45 5.48 -12.41
N THR A 164 -16.60 4.18 -12.71
CA THR A 164 -16.09 3.10 -11.85
C THR A 164 -14.63 2.84 -12.14
N VAL A 165 -13.84 2.86 -11.09
CA VAL A 165 -12.42 2.49 -11.08
C VAL A 165 -12.25 1.25 -10.20
N LYS A 166 -11.61 0.22 -10.75
CA LYS A 166 -11.26 -1.01 -10.06
C LYS A 166 -9.90 -0.85 -9.40
N ILE A 167 -9.80 -1.14 -8.12
CA ILE A 167 -8.57 -0.99 -7.33
C ILE A 167 -8.11 -2.37 -6.89
N ASN A 168 -6.82 -2.61 -7.00
CA ASN A 168 -6.15 -3.77 -6.45
C ASN A 168 -4.97 -3.36 -5.58
N ILE A 169 -4.90 -3.92 -4.38
CA ILE A 169 -3.82 -3.68 -3.43
C ILE A 169 -3.18 -5.02 -3.11
N SER A 170 -1.87 -5.10 -3.15
CA SER A 170 -1.11 -6.23 -2.63
C SER A 170 0.02 -5.72 -1.72
N TYR A 171 0.19 -6.39 -0.60
CA TYR A 171 1.25 -6.14 0.36
C TYR A 171 1.86 -7.46 0.79
N THR A 172 3.15 -7.53 0.79
CA THR A 172 3.91 -8.67 1.32
C THR A 172 5.05 -8.17 2.19
N LEU A 173 5.08 -8.62 3.43
CA LEU A 173 6.18 -8.46 4.36
C LEU A 173 6.79 -9.85 4.61
N LYS A 174 8.05 -10.04 4.27
CA LYS A 174 8.82 -11.23 4.70
C LYS A 174 9.31 -10.98 6.12
N LYS A 175 8.97 -11.87 7.03
CA LYS A 175 9.47 -11.89 8.40
C LYS A 175 10.75 -12.72 8.45
N GLU A 176 11.67 -12.32 9.28
CA GLU A 176 12.88 -13.08 9.60
C GLU A 176 12.62 -14.13 10.69
#